data_f07eb45eb2e1ad0fc83ea0240613fe3c
#
_entry.id   f07eb45eb2e1ad0fc83ea0240613fe3c
#
_cell.length_a   1.000
_cell.length_b   1.000
_cell.length_c   1.000
_cell.angle_alpha   90.00
_cell.angle_beta   90.00
_cell.angle_gamma   90.00
#
_symmetry.space_group_name_H-M   'P 1'
#
loop_
_entity.id
_entity.type
_entity.pdbx_description
1 polymer ?
#
loop_
_entity_poly.entity_id
_entity_poly.type
_entity_poly.pdbx_seq_one_letter_code
_entity_poly.pdbx_strand_id
1 'polypeptide(L)'
;MNAEPHGHPGEALLRSDRQPHIWCPECGIGTALSCFTEALVRSKLDLDKVAVVSGIGCTGRVAGYVHLDSFHTTHGRAIPFATGLKLANPLLKVVVFSGDGDLISIGGNHFIHAARRNVDLTVICVNNFNYAMTGGQVAPTTPLGAVSPTTPYGTFENSFSLPALAASCGAVYVARWTTLHVRQLIRSMETALAKRGFAFVEVISPCPTLYTRRNKLGSGLDWMRMLRDKTDVKNGADPRTVDIDFGGRITIGTFVDIEKPTLQDKIDESMKAALGEAYTRIDQAGTDRSERRALLDQ
;
A
#
# COMPACT_ATOMS: atom_id res chain seq x y z
N MET A 1 23.44 31.63 15.61
CA MET A 1 23.48 30.52 14.64
C MET A 1 22.05 30.15 14.33
N ASN A 2 21.50 30.64 13.23
CA ASN A 2 20.18 30.23 12.77
C ASN A 2 20.36 28.87 12.12
N ALA A 3 20.02 27.79 12.84
CA ALA A 3 19.91 26.48 12.24
C ALA A 3 18.74 26.57 11.25
N GLU A 4 19.03 26.41 9.96
CA GLU A 4 17.97 26.22 8.97
C GLU A 4 17.12 25.01 9.44
N PRO A 5 15.79 25.13 9.41
CA PRO A 5 14.96 23.99 9.76
C PRO A 5 15.30 22.86 8.79
N HIS A 6 15.86 21.76 9.31
CA HIS A 6 16.09 20.55 8.52
C HIS A 6 14.73 20.02 8.09
N GLY A 7 14.33 20.37 6.87
CA GLY A 7 13.09 19.85 6.26
C GLY A 7 13.12 18.32 6.17
N HIS A 8 11.96 17.69 6.18
CA HIS A 8 11.85 16.25 5.99
C HIS A 8 12.40 15.88 4.59
N PRO A 9 13.27 14.87 4.44
CA PRO A 9 13.88 14.52 3.14
C PRO A 9 12.89 14.34 2.00
N GLY A 10 11.70 13.83 2.29
CA GLY A 10 10.62 13.67 1.32
C GLY A 10 9.71 14.89 1.14
N GLU A 11 10.02 16.05 1.71
CA GLU A 11 9.14 17.24 1.66
C GLU A 11 8.92 17.74 0.23
N ALA A 12 9.95 17.69 -0.61
CA ALA A 12 9.84 18.05 -2.02
C ALA A 12 8.85 17.20 -2.82
N LEU A 13 8.52 16.00 -2.31
CA LEU A 13 7.53 15.11 -2.90
C LEU A 13 6.11 15.36 -2.40
N LEU A 14 5.91 16.36 -1.54
CA LEU A 14 4.59 16.71 -0.99
C LEU A 14 4.09 18.02 -1.61
N ARG A 15 2.80 18.08 -1.85
CA ARG A 15 2.13 19.30 -2.29
C ARG A 15 1.98 20.27 -1.11
N SER A 16 2.85 21.27 -1.03
CA SER A 16 2.85 22.27 0.04
C SER A 16 1.59 23.13 0.06
N ASP A 17 0.99 23.38 -1.11
CA ASP A 17 -0.28 24.12 -1.29
C ASP A 17 -1.48 23.39 -0.67
N ARG A 18 -1.33 22.11 -0.30
CA ARG A 18 -2.37 21.26 0.33
C ARG A 18 -2.10 20.95 1.78
N GLN A 19 -1.18 21.66 2.40
CA GLN A 19 -0.92 21.57 3.84
C GLN A 19 -1.67 22.70 4.59
N PRO A 20 -2.17 22.44 5.82
CA PRO A 20 -2.13 21.19 6.56
C PRO A 20 -3.05 20.10 5.94
N HIS A 21 -2.64 18.84 6.10
CA HIS A 21 -3.47 17.71 5.62
C HIS A 21 -4.75 17.54 6.45
N ILE A 22 -5.73 16.81 5.89
CA ILE A 22 -7.05 16.61 6.53
C ILE A 22 -7.10 15.53 7.61
N TRP A 23 -6.01 14.76 7.79
CA TRP A 23 -6.02 13.67 8.78
C TRP A 23 -6.07 14.20 10.20
N CYS A 24 -6.73 13.43 11.06
CA CYS A 24 -6.88 13.78 12.48
C CYS A 24 -5.52 13.87 13.18
N PRO A 25 -5.38 14.67 14.24
CA PRO A 25 -4.25 14.58 15.15
C PRO A 25 -4.06 13.11 15.61
N GLU A 26 -2.82 12.68 15.80
CA GLU A 26 -2.44 11.32 16.20
C GLU A 26 -2.76 10.22 15.16
N CYS A 27 -3.31 10.56 13.99
CA CYS A 27 -3.56 9.61 12.91
C CYS A 27 -2.25 9.17 12.25
N GLY A 28 -2.04 7.88 12.12
CA GLY A 28 -0.78 7.33 11.58
C GLY A 28 -0.64 7.40 10.05
N ILE A 29 -1.65 7.84 9.30
CA ILE A 29 -1.57 7.93 7.83
C ILE A 29 -0.48 8.91 7.39
N GLY A 30 -0.36 10.05 8.08
CA GLY A 30 0.71 11.02 7.83
C GLY A 30 2.10 10.40 8.00
N THR A 31 2.31 9.60 9.06
CA THR A 31 3.55 8.84 9.27
C THR A 31 3.80 7.85 8.14
N ALA A 32 2.78 7.12 7.70
CA ALA A 32 2.91 6.18 6.58
C ALA A 32 3.28 6.90 5.27
N LEU A 33 2.70 8.08 5.01
CA LEU A 33 3.06 8.91 3.86
C LEU A 33 4.52 9.41 3.96
N SER A 34 4.95 9.91 5.13
CA SER A 34 6.34 10.34 5.34
C SER A 34 7.32 9.19 5.15
N CYS A 35 7.01 7.98 5.63
CA CYS A 35 7.83 6.80 5.38
C CYS A 35 7.91 6.47 3.88
N PHE A 36 6.82 6.62 3.15
CA PHE A 36 6.78 6.36 1.72
C PHE A 36 7.61 7.37 0.92
N THR A 37 7.47 8.67 1.21
CA THR A 37 8.27 9.70 0.52
C THR A 37 9.76 9.55 0.81
N GLU A 38 10.13 9.22 2.06
CA GLU A 38 11.52 8.91 2.42
C GLU A 38 12.04 7.65 1.68
N ALA A 39 11.23 6.58 1.58
CA ALA A 39 11.59 5.38 0.83
C ALA A 39 11.81 5.69 -0.66
N LEU A 40 11.00 6.56 -1.26
CA LEU A 40 11.18 7.02 -2.64
C LEU A 40 12.50 7.77 -2.82
N VAL A 41 12.83 8.70 -1.92
CA VAL A 41 14.11 9.43 -1.97
C VAL A 41 15.29 8.46 -1.92
N ARG A 42 15.24 7.47 -1.03
CA ARG A 42 16.30 6.47 -0.86
C ARG A 42 16.40 5.49 -2.02
N SER A 43 15.29 5.15 -2.65
CA SER A 43 15.23 4.18 -3.75
C SER A 43 15.96 4.66 -5.01
N LYS A 44 16.21 5.96 -5.15
CA LYS A 44 16.83 6.61 -6.33
C LYS A 44 16.09 6.28 -7.64
N LEU A 45 14.80 5.97 -7.56
CA LEU A 45 13.95 5.77 -8.72
C LEU A 45 13.83 7.08 -9.51
N ASP A 46 13.68 6.96 -10.82
CA ASP A 46 13.27 8.07 -11.68
C ASP A 46 11.82 8.44 -11.32
N LEU A 47 11.64 9.59 -10.67
CA LEU A 47 10.34 10.02 -10.14
C LEU A 47 9.33 10.32 -11.24
N ASP A 48 9.78 10.68 -12.45
CA ASP A 48 8.92 10.86 -13.62
C ASP A 48 8.32 9.53 -14.12
N LYS A 49 8.82 8.41 -13.60
CA LYS A 49 8.30 7.06 -13.85
C LYS A 49 7.56 6.46 -12.65
N VAL A 50 7.28 7.24 -11.62
CA VAL A 50 6.49 6.80 -10.46
C VAL A 50 5.07 7.32 -10.55
N ALA A 51 4.09 6.42 -10.52
CA ALA A 51 2.68 6.77 -10.44
C ALA A 51 2.04 6.23 -9.17
N VAL A 52 1.34 7.10 -8.44
CA VAL A 52 0.62 6.76 -7.20
C VAL A 52 -0.87 6.66 -7.46
N VAL A 53 -1.46 5.53 -7.16
CA VAL A 53 -2.89 5.27 -7.35
C VAL A 53 -3.54 5.03 -5.99
N SER A 54 -4.57 5.78 -5.67
CA SER A 54 -5.34 5.63 -4.43
C SER A 54 -6.82 5.39 -4.72
N GLY A 55 -7.47 4.64 -3.84
CA GLY A 55 -8.93 4.51 -3.83
C GLY A 55 -9.60 5.58 -2.98
N ILE A 56 -10.65 5.23 -2.25
CA ILE A 56 -11.47 6.15 -1.47
C ILE A 56 -11.29 5.90 0.03
N GLY A 57 -11.38 6.96 0.82
CA GLY A 57 -11.26 6.97 2.26
C GLY A 57 -10.11 7.85 2.76
N CYS A 58 -9.85 7.82 4.06
CA CYS A 58 -8.78 8.64 4.65
C CYS A 58 -7.42 8.38 3.99
N THR A 59 -7.06 7.12 3.79
CA THR A 59 -5.80 6.73 3.14
C THR A 59 -5.80 7.11 1.65
N GLY A 60 -6.94 7.05 0.98
CA GLY A 60 -7.08 7.43 -0.44
C GLY A 60 -6.69 8.88 -0.72
N ARG A 61 -6.68 9.75 0.28
CA ARG A 61 -6.25 11.15 0.12
C ARG A 61 -4.76 11.30 -0.19
N VAL A 62 -3.95 10.25 0.02
CA VAL A 62 -2.50 10.26 -0.26
C VAL A 62 -2.21 10.71 -1.69
N ALA A 63 -2.93 10.21 -2.70
CA ALA A 63 -2.75 10.65 -4.09
C ALA A 63 -2.89 12.17 -4.28
N GLY A 64 -3.69 12.83 -3.44
CA GLY A 64 -3.86 14.28 -3.45
C GLY A 64 -2.73 15.06 -2.77
N TYR A 65 -1.88 14.42 -1.97
CA TYR A 65 -0.80 15.08 -1.21
C TYR A 65 0.59 14.87 -1.80
N VAL A 66 0.77 13.90 -2.71
CA VAL A 66 2.06 13.66 -3.35
C VAL A 66 2.24 14.55 -4.58
N HIS A 67 3.47 15.06 -4.76
CA HIS A 67 3.88 15.81 -5.94
C HIS A 67 4.51 14.86 -6.97
N LEU A 68 3.73 13.88 -7.40
CA LEU A 68 4.04 12.84 -8.38
C LEU A 68 2.84 12.68 -9.29
N ASP A 69 2.99 11.96 -10.39
CA ASP A 69 1.84 11.49 -11.15
C ASP A 69 0.94 10.65 -10.25
N SER A 70 -0.31 11.09 -10.10
CA SER A 70 -1.19 10.47 -9.13
C SER A 70 -2.65 10.43 -9.60
N PHE A 71 -3.34 9.34 -9.20
CA PHE A 71 -4.73 9.10 -9.55
C PHE A 71 -5.53 8.75 -8.30
N HIS A 72 -6.67 9.43 -8.12
CA HIS A 72 -7.65 9.15 -7.10
C HIS A 72 -8.84 8.46 -7.76
N THR A 73 -8.93 7.15 -7.62
CA THR A 73 -9.91 6.31 -8.33
C THR A 73 -11.21 6.15 -7.54
N THR A 74 -12.18 5.43 -8.11
CA THR A 74 -13.40 5.02 -7.44
C THR A 74 -13.09 4.02 -6.31
N HIS A 75 -13.95 3.96 -5.28
CA HIS A 75 -13.81 3.08 -4.12
C HIS A 75 -13.63 1.61 -4.53
N GLY A 76 -12.55 1.00 -4.02
CA GLY A 76 -12.17 -0.38 -4.31
C GLY A 76 -11.62 -0.61 -5.72
N ARG A 77 -11.30 0.44 -6.48
CA ARG A 77 -10.83 0.33 -7.87
C ARG A 77 -9.39 0.77 -8.11
N ALA A 78 -8.63 1.02 -7.05
CA ALA A 78 -7.21 1.38 -7.18
C ALA A 78 -6.39 0.28 -7.88
N ILE A 79 -6.57 -0.99 -7.48
CA ILE A 79 -5.83 -2.13 -8.07
C ILE A 79 -6.13 -2.33 -9.57
N PRO A 80 -7.39 -2.41 -10.04
CA PRO A 80 -7.64 -2.61 -11.48
C PRO A 80 -7.17 -1.43 -12.31
N PHE A 81 -7.31 -0.19 -11.82
CA PHE A 81 -6.76 0.98 -12.48
C PHE A 81 -5.23 0.89 -12.59
N ALA A 82 -4.54 0.60 -11.47
CA ALA A 82 -3.09 0.42 -11.43
C ALA A 82 -2.62 -0.73 -12.35
N THR A 83 -3.39 -1.81 -12.41
CA THR A 83 -3.13 -2.94 -13.33
C THR A 83 -3.16 -2.48 -14.79
N GLY A 84 -4.21 -1.75 -15.18
CA GLY A 84 -4.32 -1.20 -16.54
C GLY A 84 -3.17 -0.25 -16.86
N LEU A 85 -2.84 0.67 -15.95
CA LEU A 85 -1.73 1.60 -16.10
C LEU A 85 -0.40 0.88 -16.27
N LYS A 86 -0.10 -0.14 -15.44
CA LYS A 86 1.13 -0.93 -15.53
C LYS A 86 1.24 -1.72 -16.82
N LEU A 87 0.15 -2.32 -17.29
CA LEU A 87 0.12 -3.07 -18.56
C LEU A 87 0.26 -2.14 -19.78
N ALA A 88 -0.34 -0.94 -19.72
CA ALA A 88 -0.22 0.06 -20.80
C ALA A 88 1.17 0.69 -20.86
N ASN A 89 1.84 0.87 -19.72
CA ASN A 89 3.21 1.38 -19.65
C ASN A 89 4.04 0.59 -18.63
N PRO A 90 4.70 -0.51 -19.07
CA PRO A 90 5.51 -1.36 -18.21
C PRO A 90 6.72 -0.67 -17.56
N LEU A 91 7.13 0.50 -18.08
CA LEU A 91 8.25 1.27 -17.54
C LEU A 91 7.90 2.01 -16.23
N LEU A 92 6.61 2.19 -15.94
CA LEU A 92 6.18 2.86 -14.72
C LEU A 92 6.39 1.97 -13.49
N LYS A 93 6.86 2.56 -12.40
CA LYS A 93 6.71 2.03 -11.06
C LYS A 93 5.34 2.49 -10.52
N VAL A 94 4.39 1.59 -10.49
CA VAL A 94 3.03 1.88 -10.05
C VAL A 94 2.85 1.48 -8.58
N VAL A 95 2.50 2.45 -7.75
CA VAL A 95 2.27 2.28 -6.32
C VAL A 95 0.79 2.48 -6.02
N VAL A 96 0.17 1.49 -5.39
CA VAL A 96 -1.19 1.60 -4.84
C VAL A 96 -1.08 1.96 -3.36
N PHE A 97 -1.72 3.07 -2.95
CA PHE A 97 -1.79 3.50 -1.55
C PHE A 97 -3.25 3.55 -1.12
N SER A 98 -3.68 2.61 -0.28
CA SER A 98 -5.10 2.41 0.03
C SER A 98 -5.31 2.00 1.49
N GLY A 99 -6.55 2.20 1.98
CA GLY A 99 -6.97 1.71 3.29
C GLY A 99 -7.47 0.26 3.22
N ASP A 100 -7.54 -0.39 4.38
CA ASP A 100 -7.98 -1.78 4.54
C ASP A 100 -9.38 -2.03 3.98
N GLY A 101 -10.36 -1.20 4.33
CA GLY A 101 -11.72 -1.34 3.81
C GLY A 101 -11.83 -1.13 2.30
N ASP A 102 -11.10 -0.17 1.75
CA ASP A 102 -11.09 0.12 0.31
C ASP A 102 -10.42 -1.03 -0.47
N LEU A 103 -9.27 -1.49 0.01
CA LEU A 103 -8.45 -2.47 -0.69
C LEU A 103 -8.98 -3.89 -0.59
N ILE A 104 -9.43 -4.31 0.60
CA ILE A 104 -9.70 -5.72 0.92
C ILE A 104 -11.19 -6.05 1.00
N SER A 105 -12.06 -5.07 1.26
CA SER A 105 -13.50 -5.28 1.19
C SER A 105 -13.99 -5.14 -0.26
N ILE A 106 -14.36 -3.94 -0.66
CA ILE A 106 -14.89 -3.68 -2.00
C ILE A 106 -13.85 -3.95 -3.11
N GLY A 107 -12.57 -3.78 -2.81
CA GLY A 107 -11.44 -4.07 -3.71
C GLY A 107 -10.91 -5.50 -3.63
N GLY A 108 -11.40 -6.35 -2.71
CA GLY A 108 -10.78 -7.64 -2.37
C GLY A 108 -10.61 -8.59 -3.54
N ASN A 109 -11.61 -8.69 -4.42
CA ASN A 109 -11.50 -9.50 -5.62
C ASN A 109 -10.35 -9.04 -6.55
N HIS A 110 -10.18 -7.74 -6.70
CA HIS A 110 -9.11 -7.19 -7.51
C HIS A 110 -7.72 -7.44 -6.91
N PHE A 111 -7.62 -7.36 -5.56
CA PHE A 111 -6.41 -7.70 -4.82
C PHE A 111 -5.99 -9.15 -5.06
N ILE A 112 -6.91 -10.09 -4.85
CA ILE A 112 -6.70 -11.53 -5.08
C ILE A 112 -6.18 -11.78 -6.50
N HIS A 113 -6.87 -11.25 -7.51
CA HIS A 113 -6.53 -11.50 -8.90
C HIS A 113 -5.25 -10.81 -9.36
N ALA A 114 -4.90 -9.64 -8.85
CA ALA A 114 -3.63 -8.98 -9.17
C ALA A 114 -2.44 -9.72 -8.54
N ALA A 115 -2.55 -10.15 -7.28
CA ALA A 115 -1.54 -10.95 -6.59
C ALA A 115 -1.35 -12.32 -7.28
N ARG A 116 -2.44 -13.04 -7.58
CA ARG A 116 -2.40 -14.34 -8.28
C ARG A 116 -1.70 -14.27 -9.64
N ARG A 117 -1.92 -13.18 -10.38
CA ARG A 117 -1.30 -12.95 -11.69
C ARG A 117 0.12 -12.40 -11.59
N ASN A 118 0.59 -12.08 -10.39
CA ASN A 118 1.85 -11.41 -10.13
C ASN A 118 2.02 -10.13 -10.96
N VAL A 119 0.98 -9.26 -10.96
CA VAL A 119 1.07 -7.94 -11.60
C VAL A 119 2.14 -7.13 -10.87
N ASP A 120 3.06 -6.49 -11.60
CA ASP A 120 4.14 -5.69 -11.02
C ASP A 120 3.60 -4.39 -10.41
N LEU A 121 3.15 -4.46 -9.17
CA LEU A 121 2.59 -3.38 -8.37
C LEU A 121 3.19 -3.37 -6.97
N THR A 122 3.49 -2.20 -6.46
CA THR A 122 3.77 -2.00 -5.03
C THR A 122 2.48 -1.55 -4.34
N VAL A 123 1.98 -2.34 -3.40
CA VAL A 123 0.71 -2.08 -2.70
C VAL A 123 0.97 -1.79 -1.24
N ILE A 124 0.66 -0.58 -0.80
CA ILE A 124 0.76 -0.12 0.59
C ILE A 124 -0.66 -0.02 1.14
N CYS A 125 -0.98 -0.85 2.13
CA CYS A 125 -2.26 -0.88 2.81
C CYS A 125 -2.14 -0.30 4.21
N VAL A 126 -2.77 0.84 4.47
CA VAL A 126 -2.89 1.35 5.83
C VAL A 126 -4.10 0.70 6.50
N ASN A 127 -3.82 -0.19 7.45
CA ASN A 127 -4.83 -0.90 8.21
C ASN A 127 -5.12 -0.16 9.53
N ASN A 128 -6.28 0.47 9.60
CA ASN A 128 -6.77 1.18 10.78
C ASN A 128 -8.07 0.58 11.34
N PHE A 129 -8.43 -0.62 10.90
CA PHE A 129 -9.50 -1.48 11.42
C PHE A 129 -10.91 -0.93 11.28
N ASN A 130 -11.14 0.05 10.40
CA ASN A 130 -12.48 0.58 10.18
C ASN A 130 -12.59 1.42 8.89
N TYR A 131 -13.82 1.67 8.44
CA TYR A 131 -14.10 2.70 7.44
C TYR A 131 -14.15 4.07 8.12
N ALA A 132 -12.98 4.70 8.29
CA ALA A 132 -12.85 5.88 9.14
C ALA A 132 -13.54 7.12 8.55
N MET A 133 -13.39 7.41 7.26
CA MET A 133 -13.91 8.64 6.64
C MET A 133 -15.43 8.77 6.71
N THR A 134 -16.13 7.64 6.71
CA THR A 134 -17.61 7.61 6.71
C THR A 134 -18.22 7.44 8.11
N GLY A 135 -17.41 7.41 9.17
CA GLY A 135 -17.88 7.40 10.57
C GLY A 135 -17.51 6.20 11.40
N GLY A 136 -16.61 5.31 10.92
CA GLY A 136 -16.02 4.22 11.70
C GLY A 136 -16.78 2.91 11.63
N GLN A 137 -17.42 2.60 10.51
CA GLN A 137 -18.09 1.32 10.30
C GLN A 137 -17.11 0.16 10.37
N VAL A 138 -17.63 -1.03 10.68
CA VAL A 138 -16.85 -2.27 10.69
C VAL A 138 -16.22 -2.53 9.32
N ALA A 139 -14.94 -2.87 9.31
CA ALA A 139 -14.19 -3.28 8.12
C ALA A 139 -13.83 -4.78 8.22
N PRO A 140 -13.46 -5.43 7.13
CA PRO A 140 -13.10 -6.86 7.16
C PRO A 140 -11.82 -7.15 7.97
N THR A 141 -11.11 -6.12 8.39
CA THR A 141 -9.92 -6.20 9.26
C THR A 141 -10.21 -5.87 10.72
N THR A 142 -11.44 -5.46 11.02
CA THR A 142 -11.85 -5.12 12.41
C THR A 142 -11.76 -6.38 13.27
N PRO A 143 -10.98 -6.36 14.38
CA PRO A 143 -10.83 -7.51 15.26
C PRO A 143 -12.15 -7.95 15.89
N LEU A 144 -12.27 -9.26 16.14
CA LEU A 144 -13.42 -9.88 16.79
C LEU A 144 -13.73 -9.18 18.12
N GLY A 145 -15.00 -8.90 18.37
CA GLY A 145 -15.47 -8.22 19.57
C GLY A 145 -15.31 -6.70 19.57
N ALA A 146 -14.62 -6.11 18.58
CA ALA A 146 -14.46 -4.66 18.51
C ALA A 146 -15.77 -3.94 18.23
N VAL A 147 -15.96 -2.79 18.89
CA VAL A 147 -17.18 -1.97 18.81
C VAL A 147 -17.04 -0.93 17.68
N SER A 148 -18.08 -0.85 16.85
CA SER A 148 -18.22 0.17 15.81
C SER A 148 -19.66 0.71 15.75
N PRO A 149 -19.95 1.78 14.99
CA PRO A 149 -21.33 2.23 14.78
C PRO A 149 -22.25 1.17 14.16
N THR A 150 -21.70 0.28 13.35
CA THR A 150 -22.45 -0.80 12.70
C THR A 150 -22.43 -2.11 13.49
N THR A 151 -21.59 -2.21 14.51
CA THR A 151 -21.49 -3.35 15.44
C THR A 151 -21.45 -2.85 16.88
N PRO A 152 -22.54 -2.24 17.41
CA PRO A 152 -22.54 -1.56 18.72
C PRO A 152 -22.34 -2.52 19.90
N TYR A 153 -22.60 -3.81 19.72
CA TYR A 153 -22.39 -4.86 20.72
C TYR A 153 -21.11 -5.67 20.51
N GLY A 154 -20.23 -5.20 19.62
CA GLY A 154 -19.03 -5.90 19.19
C GLY A 154 -19.24 -6.68 17.89
N THR A 155 -18.18 -6.76 17.07
CA THR A 155 -18.22 -7.58 15.85
C THR A 155 -18.12 -9.07 16.20
N PHE A 156 -18.89 -9.88 15.50
CA PHE A 156 -18.90 -11.36 15.61
C PHE A 156 -18.27 -12.02 14.38
N GLU A 157 -17.79 -11.23 13.42
CA GLU A 157 -17.12 -11.73 12.21
C GLU A 157 -15.62 -11.86 12.45
N ASN A 158 -15.01 -12.91 11.88
CA ASN A 158 -13.56 -13.06 11.89
C ASN A 158 -12.90 -12.05 10.93
N SER A 159 -11.84 -11.42 11.39
CA SER A 159 -11.07 -10.49 10.57
C SER A 159 -10.17 -11.23 9.57
N PHE A 160 -9.91 -10.61 8.42
CA PHE A 160 -8.89 -11.08 7.50
C PHE A 160 -7.48 -10.88 8.06
N SER A 161 -6.64 -11.91 7.97
CA SER A 161 -5.19 -11.78 8.07
C SER A 161 -4.65 -11.34 6.71
N LEU A 162 -4.30 -10.05 6.59
CA LEU A 162 -3.86 -9.52 5.30
C LEU A 162 -2.56 -10.15 4.78
N PRO A 163 -1.54 -10.43 5.62
CA PRO A 163 -0.35 -11.15 5.18
C PRO A 163 -0.67 -12.56 4.69
N ALA A 164 -1.54 -13.30 5.40
CA ALA A 164 -1.96 -14.63 4.97
C ALA A 164 -2.66 -14.59 3.63
N LEU A 165 -3.58 -13.66 3.43
CA LEU A 165 -4.29 -13.46 2.17
C LEU A 165 -3.32 -13.15 1.03
N ALA A 166 -2.42 -12.17 1.21
CA ALA A 166 -1.45 -11.77 0.19
C ALA A 166 -0.53 -12.93 -0.20
N ALA A 167 0.01 -13.65 0.78
CA ALA A 167 0.89 -14.80 0.56
C ALA A 167 0.16 -15.95 -0.15
N SER A 168 -1.05 -16.30 0.28
CA SER A 168 -1.88 -17.35 -0.33
C SER A 168 -2.25 -17.03 -1.77
N CYS A 169 -2.42 -15.74 -2.10
CA CYS A 169 -2.65 -15.28 -3.47
C CYS A 169 -1.38 -15.23 -4.32
N GLY A 170 -0.20 -15.44 -3.75
CA GLY A 170 1.06 -15.55 -4.49
C GLY A 170 1.87 -14.26 -4.60
N ALA A 171 1.63 -13.27 -3.74
CA ALA A 171 2.46 -12.07 -3.64
C ALA A 171 3.94 -12.45 -3.42
N VAL A 172 4.85 -11.73 -4.09
CA VAL A 172 6.30 -12.01 -4.03
C VAL A 172 6.99 -11.33 -2.87
N TYR A 173 6.38 -10.28 -2.33
CA TYR A 173 6.84 -9.62 -1.12
C TYR A 173 5.64 -9.34 -0.22
N VAL A 174 5.72 -9.75 1.05
CA VAL A 174 4.68 -9.53 2.05
C VAL A 174 5.32 -9.10 3.35
N ALA A 175 4.98 -7.91 3.82
CA ALA A 175 5.47 -7.39 5.09
C ALA A 175 4.34 -6.70 5.88
N ARG A 176 4.47 -6.70 7.20
CA ARG A 176 3.63 -5.93 8.12
C ARG A 176 4.52 -5.12 9.05
N TRP A 177 4.27 -3.84 9.12
CA TRP A 177 4.90 -2.93 10.06
C TRP A 177 3.85 -2.04 10.73
N THR A 178 4.26 -1.26 11.70
CA THR A 178 3.39 -0.30 12.37
C THR A 178 3.94 1.11 12.23
N THR A 179 3.14 2.11 12.49
CA THR A 179 3.56 3.52 12.52
C THR A 179 4.59 3.84 13.61
N LEU A 180 4.84 2.93 14.57
CA LEU A 180 5.93 3.04 15.54
C LEU A 180 7.29 2.63 14.92
N HIS A 181 7.30 1.67 14.01
CA HIS A 181 8.50 1.06 13.45
C HIS A 181 8.97 1.78 12.18
N VAL A 182 9.11 3.10 12.25
CA VAL A 182 9.39 4.00 11.11
C VAL A 182 10.58 3.54 10.26
N ARG A 183 11.72 3.22 10.90
CA ARG A 183 12.94 2.83 10.18
C ARG A 183 12.77 1.52 9.41
N GLN A 184 12.12 0.54 10.01
CA GLN A 184 11.83 -0.76 9.39
C GLN A 184 10.79 -0.60 8.28
N LEU A 185 9.77 0.21 8.49
CA LEU A 185 8.74 0.51 7.50
C LEU A 185 9.35 1.18 6.26
N ILE A 186 10.22 2.17 6.42
CA ILE A 186 10.94 2.80 5.31
C ILE A 186 11.71 1.75 4.50
N ARG A 187 12.55 0.93 5.16
CA ARG A 187 13.33 -0.13 4.49
C ARG A 187 12.44 -1.15 3.78
N SER A 188 11.31 -1.51 4.39
CA SER A 188 10.35 -2.44 3.79
C SER A 188 9.68 -1.84 2.54
N MET A 189 9.36 -0.54 2.58
CA MET A 189 8.85 0.17 1.39
C MET A 189 9.91 0.30 0.30
N GLU A 190 11.19 0.58 0.65
CA GLU A 190 12.31 0.56 -0.31
C GLU A 190 12.42 -0.81 -1.01
N THR A 191 12.39 -1.91 -0.22
CA THR A 191 12.43 -3.27 -0.76
C THR A 191 11.24 -3.53 -1.67
N ALA A 192 10.01 -3.18 -1.24
CA ALA A 192 8.80 -3.35 -2.04
C ALA A 192 8.84 -2.55 -3.35
N LEU A 193 9.41 -1.34 -3.33
CA LEU A 193 9.61 -0.52 -4.52
C LEU A 193 10.63 -1.14 -5.50
N ALA A 194 11.64 -1.84 -5.00
CA ALA A 194 12.63 -2.52 -5.83
C ALA A 194 12.13 -3.86 -6.41
N LYS A 195 11.12 -4.49 -5.77
CA LYS A 195 10.58 -5.78 -6.23
C LYS A 195 9.92 -5.69 -7.61
N ARG A 196 10.07 -6.76 -8.37
CA ARG A 196 9.30 -7.03 -9.59
C ARG A 196 8.19 -8.04 -9.25
N GLY A 197 6.95 -7.64 -9.50
CA GLY A 197 5.76 -8.42 -9.18
C GLY A 197 4.92 -7.77 -8.08
N PHE A 198 3.96 -8.52 -7.55
CA PHE A 198 3.00 -8.02 -6.57
C PHE A 198 3.63 -7.96 -5.17
N ALA A 199 4.05 -6.77 -4.76
CA ALA A 199 4.61 -6.50 -3.44
C ALA A 199 3.55 -5.85 -2.53
N PHE A 200 3.38 -6.37 -1.31
CA PHE A 200 2.39 -5.93 -0.35
C PHE A 200 3.02 -5.53 0.98
N VAL A 201 2.73 -4.32 1.44
CA VAL A 201 3.14 -3.81 2.75
C VAL A 201 1.91 -3.36 3.52
N GLU A 202 1.60 -4.05 4.61
CA GLU A 202 0.59 -3.65 5.58
C GLU A 202 1.20 -2.72 6.62
N VAL A 203 0.53 -1.59 6.88
CA VAL A 203 0.90 -0.60 7.90
C VAL A 203 -0.19 -0.51 8.95
N ILE A 204 0.04 -1.09 10.12
CA ILE A 204 -0.87 -0.93 11.26
C ILE A 204 -0.81 0.51 11.77
N SER A 205 -1.95 1.18 11.77
CA SER A 205 -2.08 2.60 12.07
C SER A 205 -3.21 2.86 13.05
N PRO A 206 -3.07 3.81 14.01
CA PRO A 206 -4.17 4.21 14.85
C PRO A 206 -5.24 4.97 14.06
N CYS A 207 -6.50 4.81 14.48
CA CYS A 207 -7.59 5.71 14.13
C CYS A 207 -8.14 6.31 15.44
N PRO A 208 -7.53 7.41 15.94
CA PRO A 208 -7.81 7.93 17.29
C PRO A 208 -9.25 8.40 17.46
N THR A 209 -9.82 9.00 16.44
CA THR A 209 -11.15 9.61 16.48
C THR A 209 -12.27 8.58 16.53
N LEU A 210 -12.09 7.42 15.90
CA LEU A 210 -13.16 6.42 15.75
C LEU A 210 -12.82 5.10 16.43
N TYR A 211 -11.89 4.32 15.87
CA TYR A 211 -11.62 2.96 16.36
C TYR A 211 -11.06 2.94 17.77
N THR A 212 -9.95 3.65 18.04
CA THR A 212 -9.30 3.63 19.36
C THR A 212 -10.21 4.20 20.46
N ARG A 213 -10.87 5.30 20.18
CA ARG A 213 -11.79 5.93 21.14
C ARG A 213 -12.98 5.03 21.47
N ARG A 214 -13.63 4.43 20.47
CA ARG A 214 -14.79 3.55 20.69
C ARG A 214 -14.43 2.28 21.45
N ASN A 215 -13.26 1.74 21.19
CA ASN A 215 -12.76 0.53 21.84
C ASN A 215 -11.95 0.82 23.12
N LYS A 216 -11.99 2.08 23.62
CA LYS A 216 -11.32 2.50 24.87
C LYS A 216 -9.84 2.16 24.92
N LEU A 217 -9.15 2.27 23.78
CA LEU A 217 -7.72 1.96 23.64
C LEU A 217 -6.80 3.16 23.94
N GLY A 218 -7.38 4.25 24.49
CA GLY A 218 -6.64 5.43 24.90
C GLY A 218 -6.36 6.43 23.77
N SER A 219 -5.36 7.27 23.99
CA SER A 219 -4.84 8.26 23.04
C SER A 219 -3.92 7.60 22.01
N GLY A 220 -3.45 8.37 21.01
CA GLY A 220 -2.41 7.91 20.09
C GLY A 220 -1.11 7.53 20.80
N LEU A 221 -0.76 8.23 21.89
CA LEU A 221 0.40 7.86 22.71
C LEU A 221 0.20 6.49 23.39
N ASP A 222 -0.99 6.22 23.91
CA ASP A 222 -1.30 4.91 24.52
C ASP A 222 -1.27 3.81 23.47
N TRP A 223 -1.74 4.09 22.24
CA TRP A 223 -1.60 3.20 21.12
C TRP A 223 -0.13 2.90 20.78
N MET A 224 0.73 3.91 20.76
CA MET A 224 2.16 3.73 20.50
C MET A 224 2.85 2.92 21.61
N ARG A 225 2.46 3.12 22.87
CA ARG A 225 2.91 2.31 24.01
C ARG A 225 2.47 0.86 23.84
N MET A 226 1.22 0.62 23.52
CA MET A 226 0.67 -0.72 23.27
C MET A 226 1.43 -1.40 22.12
N LEU A 227 1.69 -0.73 21.02
CA LEU A 227 2.49 -1.29 19.91
C LEU A 227 3.91 -1.62 20.35
N ARG A 228 4.57 -0.75 21.15
CA ARG A 228 5.91 -1.03 21.67
C ARG A 228 5.92 -2.31 22.53
N ASP A 229 4.92 -2.46 23.37
CA ASP A 229 4.87 -3.53 24.38
C ASP A 229 4.35 -4.85 23.80
N LYS A 230 3.53 -4.81 22.76
CA LYS A 230 2.86 -5.99 22.17
C LYS A 230 3.39 -6.47 20.83
N THR A 231 4.28 -5.74 20.16
CA THR A 231 4.79 -6.20 18.86
C THR A 231 6.05 -7.05 19.00
N ASP A 232 6.11 -8.13 18.21
CA ASP A 232 7.29 -8.97 18.03
C ASP A 232 7.76 -8.94 16.58
N VAL A 233 9.03 -8.60 16.37
CA VAL A 233 9.62 -8.65 15.02
C VAL A 233 10.05 -10.08 14.72
N LYS A 234 9.40 -10.73 13.74
CA LYS A 234 9.68 -12.10 13.31
C LYS A 234 9.70 -12.18 11.79
N ASN A 235 10.86 -11.88 11.19
CA ASN A 235 11.05 -12.09 9.76
C ASN A 235 10.99 -13.57 9.40
N GLY A 236 10.36 -13.91 8.27
CA GLY A 236 10.18 -15.28 7.82
C GLY A 236 9.13 -16.08 8.61
N ALA A 237 8.36 -15.46 9.52
CA ALA A 237 7.23 -16.14 10.15
C ALA A 237 6.20 -16.58 9.11
N ASP A 238 5.55 -17.73 9.34
CA ASP A 238 4.47 -18.21 8.47
C ASP A 238 3.31 -17.20 8.47
N PRO A 239 2.97 -16.61 7.32
CA PRO A 239 1.88 -15.62 7.23
C PRO A 239 0.54 -16.12 7.77
N ARG A 240 0.31 -17.43 7.83
CA ARG A 240 -0.93 -18.03 8.34
C ARG A 240 -1.04 -18.00 9.87
N THR A 241 0.04 -17.63 10.56
CA THR A 241 0.12 -17.63 12.03
C THR A 241 0.27 -16.22 12.63
N VAL A 242 0.10 -15.18 11.81
CA VAL A 242 0.36 -13.79 12.21
C VAL A 242 -0.92 -12.96 12.31
N ASP A 243 -2.01 -13.56 12.74
CA ASP A 243 -3.27 -12.85 12.96
C ASP A 243 -3.11 -11.75 14.02
N ILE A 244 -3.92 -10.70 13.88
CA ILE A 244 -3.93 -9.60 14.84
C ILE A 244 -4.95 -9.90 15.91
N ASP A 245 -4.44 -10.16 17.12
CA ASP A 245 -5.21 -10.21 18.36
C ASP A 245 -4.63 -9.19 19.33
N PHE A 246 -5.37 -8.14 19.65
CA PHE A 246 -4.93 -7.14 20.61
C PHE A 246 -4.92 -7.64 22.07
N GLY A 247 -5.50 -8.79 22.35
CA GLY A 247 -5.33 -9.52 23.62
C GLY A 247 -3.95 -10.14 23.77
N GLY A 248 -3.37 -10.58 22.65
CA GLY A 248 -2.08 -11.23 22.54
C GLY A 248 -0.94 -10.36 22.06
N ARG A 249 0.01 -11.00 21.36
CA ARG A 249 1.15 -10.35 20.73
C ARG A 249 0.90 -10.20 19.23
N ILE A 250 1.36 -9.10 18.67
CA ILE A 250 1.23 -8.77 17.25
C ILE A 250 2.57 -9.07 16.56
N THR A 251 2.57 -10.06 15.69
CA THR A 251 3.77 -10.37 14.88
C THR A 251 3.87 -9.40 13.72
N ILE A 252 5.05 -8.74 13.61
CA ILE A 252 5.42 -7.83 12.53
C ILE A 252 6.73 -8.29 11.89
N GLY A 253 7.00 -7.83 10.66
CA GLY A 253 8.22 -8.19 9.92
C GLY A 253 7.95 -8.41 8.45
N THR A 254 8.96 -8.93 7.75
CA THR A 254 8.85 -9.42 6.38
C THR A 254 8.59 -10.93 6.42
N PHE A 255 7.47 -11.36 5.84
CA PHE A 255 7.01 -12.75 5.88
C PHE A 255 7.29 -13.51 4.59
N VAL A 256 7.22 -12.82 3.44
CA VAL A 256 7.53 -13.37 2.12
C VAL A 256 8.49 -12.43 1.42
N ASP A 257 9.56 -12.97 0.85
CA ASP A 257 10.53 -12.26 0.03
C ASP A 257 11.12 -13.23 -0.99
N ILE A 258 10.48 -13.34 -2.16
CA ILE A 258 10.81 -14.29 -3.22
C ILE A 258 10.81 -13.60 -4.58
N GLU A 259 11.31 -14.29 -5.60
CA GLU A 259 11.28 -13.84 -6.99
C GLU A 259 10.40 -14.78 -7.82
N LYS A 260 9.56 -14.20 -8.68
CA LYS A 260 8.75 -14.93 -9.68
C LYS A 260 8.60 -14.09 -10.93
N PRO A 261 8.47 -14.69 -12.11
CA PRO A 261 8.13 -13.96 -13.33
C PRO A 261 6.82 -13.17 -13.16
N THR A 262 6.82 -11.93 -13.60
CA THR A 262 5.64 -11.07 -13.56
C THR A 262 4.61 -11.47 -14.61
N LEU A 263 3.40 -10.92 -14.53
CA LEU A 263 2.41 -11.06 -15.60
C LEU A 263 2.97 -10.55 -16.94
N GLN A 264 3.68 -9.43 -16.95
CA GLN A 264 4.27 -8.87 -18.16
C GLN A 264 5.34 -9.79 -18.76
N ASP A 265 6.22 -10.37 -17.92
CA ASP A 265 7.23 -11.32 -18.40
C ASP A 265 6.58 -12.51 -19.12
N LYS A 266 5.48 -13.04 -18.58
CA LYS A 266 4.75 -14.17 -19.18
C LYS A 266 4.02 -13.79 -20.47
N ILE A 267 3.47 -12.57 -20.53
CA ILE A 267 2.88 -12.04 -21.77
C ILE A 267 3.96 -11.91 -22.84
N ASP A 268 5.11 -11.30 -22.50
CA ASP A 268 6.22 -11.10 -23.44
C ASP A 268 6.78 -12.43 -23.95
N GLU A 269 6.94 -13.43 -23.05
CA GLU A 269 7.35 -14.78 -23.42
C GLU A 269 6.37 -15.44 -24.40
N SER A 270 5.08 -15.37 -24.11
CA SER A 270 4.02 -15.94 -24.96
C SER A 270 3.96 -15.23 -26.33
N MET A 271 4.03 -13.91 -26.34
CA MET A 271 4.00 -13.13 -27.59
C MET A 271 5.25 -13.38 -28.43
N LYS A 272 6.43 -13.47 -27.82
CA LYS A 272 7.67 -13.81 -28.53
C LYS A 272 7.61 -15.22 -29.11
N ALA A 273 7.04 -16.17 -28.41
CA ALA A 273 6.86 -17.53 -28.91
C ALA A 273 5.91 -17.59 -30.12
N ALA A 274 4.85 -16.74 -30.13
CA ALA A 274 3.86 -16.70 -31.21
C ALA A 274 4.33 -15.93 -32.44
N LEU A 275 5.04 -14.80 -32.27
CA LEU A 275 5.36 -13.84 -33.32
C LEU A 275 6.84 -13.86 -33.76
N GLY A 276 7.69 -14.59 -33.02
CA GLY A 276 9.13 -14.66 -33.30
C GLY A 276 9.81 -13.29 -33.25
N GLU A 277 10.61 -13.00 -34.29
CA GLU A 277 11.35 -11.74 -34.40
C GLU A 277 10.47 -10.51 -34.72
N ALA A 278 9.21 -10.72 -35.10
CA ALA A 278 8.27 -9.62 -35.31
C ALA A 278 7.78 -8.99 -33.99
N TYR A 279 8.03 -9.69 -32.85
CA TYR A 279 7.65 -9.15 -31.54
C TYR A 279 8.74 -8.26 -30.96
N THR A 280 8.36 -7.02 -30.65
CA THR A 280 9.19 -6.07 -29.89
C THR A 280 8.51 -5.74 -28.57
N ARG A 281 9.23 -5.85 -27.47
CA ARG A 281 8.72 -5.47 -26.16
C ARG A 281 8.42 -3.96 -26.09
N ILE A 282 7.36 -3.58 -25.38
CA ILE A 282 6.97 -2.16 -25.22
C ILE A 282 8.09 -1.30 -24.63
N ASP A 283 8.87 -1.87 -23.69
CA ASP A 283 10.00 -1.19 -23.06
C ASP A 283 11.25 -1.05 -23.99
N GLN A 284 11.28 -1.80 -25.08
CA GLN A 284 12.32 -1.77 -26.12
C GLN A 284 11.88 -1.03 -27.39
N ALA A 285 10.58 -0.93 -27.63
CA ALA A 285 10.03 -0.12 -28.71
C ALA A 285 10.32 1.34 -28.39
N GLY A 286 11.27 1.93 -29.11
CA GLY A 286 11.89 3.22 -28.85
C GLY A 286 10.94 4.29 -28.34
N THR A 287 11.47 5.12 -27.44
CA THR A 287 10.78 6.25 -26.81
C THR A 287 10.54 7.42 -27.78
N ASP A 288 10.74 7.22 -29.10
CA ASP A 288 10.50 8.27 -30.07
C ASP A 288 9.01 8.57 -30.22
N ARG A 289 8.60 9.67 -29.58
CA ARG A 289 7.22 10.19 -29.67
C ARG A 289 6.80 10.52 -31.12
N SER A 290 7.76 10.76 -32.02
CA SER A 290 7.50 11.06 -33.41
C SER A 290 7.02 9.83 -34.18
N GLU A 291 7.60 8.66 -33.95
CA GLU A 291 7.18 7.40 -34.58
C GLU A 291 5.81 6.91 -34.10
N ARG A 292 5.51 7.09 -32.77
CA ARG A 292 4.18 6.73 -32.24
C ARG A 292 3.06 7.61 -32.80
N ARG A 293 3.34 8.88 -33.08
CA ARG A 293 2.36 9.80 -33.64
C ARG A 293 2.05 9.44 -35.11
N ALA A 294 3.06 9.02 -35.86
CA ALA A 294 2.89 8.58 -37.24
C ALA A 294 2.07 7.29 -37.40
N LEU A 295 2.06 6.40 -36.37
CA LEU A 295 1.25 5.17 -36.35
C LEU A 295 -0.21 5.41 -35.92
N LEU A 296 -0.51 6.53 -35.26
CA LEU A 296 -1.87 6.91 -34.89
C LEU A 296 -2.57 7.77 -35.94
N ASP A 297 -1.82 8.31 -36.88
CA ASP A 297 -2.31 9.14 -38.00
C ASP A 297 -2.54 8.33 -39.30
N GLN A 298 -2.37 6.98 -39.25
CA GLN A 298 -2.71 6.01 -40.28
C GLN A 298 -4.00 5.23 -39.93
#